data_a365136dacafaa7aa5cdc8bfdbb0953f
#
_entry.id   a365136dacafaa7aa5cdc8bfdbb0953f
#
_cell.length_a   1.000
_cell.length_b   1.000
_cell.length_c   1.000
_cell.angle_alpha   90.00
_cell.angle_beta   90.00
_cell.angle_gamma   90.00
#
_symmetry.space_group_name_H-M   'P 1'
#
loop_
_entity.id
_entity.type
_entity.pdbx_description
1 polymer ?
#
loop_
_entity_poly.entity_id
_entity_poly.type
_entity_poly.pdbx_seq_one_letter_code
_entity_poly.pdbx_strand_id
1 'polypeptide(L)'
;MGLLQTLGLKSSDKPQVEAQYAPAVMDTTYGYGSFNTANFGYNGVGIDRNFALQVSSVARCRNLIAGVISSIDLSLYKKSTGEKLGSPVWLEQPDIRQPRSVTIAATVDSLIFYSVAYWRVTSLYADDGRPSGFEWVANNRVTYTTNQYGTEIQDYFVDGNKVPMGGIGSLLTFQSLLPGVLQSASTTIKAAYDVQRAAAISAATPMPTGILKNNGADLPESQIQGLLAAFKSARQNRSTAYLTSTLEYVPTSFSPKDMAYAEFSQYLATEISRAMNVPAYLISADMNNSLTYQNILDGRKEFVAYSLQPYISAIEDRLSMNDVTNGANQVRFAVDDTFLRVDAKDRLDIIEKMLNLDLIDVNQARQMEQLTPLGDTSATNV
;
A
#
# COMPACT_ATOMS: atom_id res chain seq x y z
N MET A 1 -22.60 -30.95 37.58
CA MET A 1 -21.95 -29.77 38.20
C MET A 1 -20.47 -30.05 38.22
N GLY A 2 -19.69 -29.29 37.49
CA GLY A 2 -18.24 -29.53 37.33
C GLY A 2 -17.46 -29.01 38.52
N LEU A 3 -16.37 -29.70 38.83
CA LEU A 3 -15.48 -29.48 39.97
C LEU A 3 -14.91 -28.03 40.07
N LEU A 4 -14.95 -27.26 38.98
CA LEU A 4 -14.49 -25.87 38.91
C LEU A 4 -15.47 -24.85 39.53
N GLN A 5 -16.74 -25.19 39.65
CA GLN A 5 -17.72 -24.33 40.33
C GLN A 5 -17.61 -24.38 41.87
N THR A 6 -17.03 -25.44 42.42
CA THR A 6 -16.86 -25.59 43.86
C THR A 6 -15.63 -24.85 44.41
N LEU A 7 -14.70 -24.42 43.54
CA LEU A 7 -13.49 -23.68 43.90
C LEU A 7 -13.58 -22.15 43.75
N GLY A 8 -14.76 -21.62 43.44
CA GLY A 8 -14.96 -20.17 43.34
C GLY A 8 -14.18 -19.49 42.22
N LEU A 9 -13.57 -20.26 41.33
CA LEU A 9 -12.91 -19.76 40.14
C LEU A 9 -14.00 -19.49 39.07
N LYS A 10 -14.52 -18.27 39.07
CA LYS A 10 -15.27 -17.77 37.91
C LYS A 10 -14.33 -17.89 36.72
N SER A 11 -14.66 -18.75 35.75
CA SER A 11 -14.11 -18.60 34.41
C SER A 11 -14.43 -17.16 33.97
N SER A 12 -13.44 -16.35 33.78
CA SER A 12 -13.66 -15.06 33.14
C SER A 12 -14.04 -15.43 31.71
N ASP A 13 -15.32 -15.35 31.37
CA ASP A 13 -15.77 -15.20 30.00
C ASP A 13 -15.30 -13.85 29.47
N LYS A 14 -14.00 -13.72 29.38
CA LYS A 14 -13.42 -12.70 28.49
C LYS A 14 -13.65 -13.26 27.09
N PRO A 15 -14.39 -12.54 26.23
CA PRO A 15 -14.45 -12.93 24.85
C PRO A 15 -12.99 -13.10 24.40
N GLN A 16 -12.66 -14.25 23.83
CA GLN A 16 -11.35 -14.45 23.21
C GLN A 16 -11.27 -13.45 22.04
N VAL A 17 -10.58 -12.37 22.28
CA VAL A 17 -10.23 -11.42 21.23
C VAL A 17 -9.11 -12.10 20.47
N GLU A 18 -9.46 -12.86 19.44
CA GLU A 18 -8.49 -13.32 18.47
C GLU A 18 -7.97 -12.09 17.74
N ALA A 19 -6.70 -11.78 17.92
CA ALA A 19 -6.01 -10.77 17.13
C ALA A 19 -5.95 -11.27 15.68
N GLN A 20 -6.98 -10.98 14.91
CA GLN A 20 -6.99 -11.28 13.49
C GLN A 20 -6.33 -10.12 12.76
N TYR A 21 -5.16 -10.37 12.20
CA TYR A 21 -4.54 -9.53 11.17
C TYR A 21 -5.35 -9.60 9.87
N ALA A 22 -6.64 -9.37 9.97
CA ALA A 22 -7.51 -9.57 8.86
C ALA A 22 -8.01 -8.25 8.32
N PRO A 23 -7.65 -7.86 7.09
CA PRO A 23 -8.49 -6.97 6.33
C PRO A 23 -9.84 -7.68 6.14
N ALA A 24 -10.90 -6.94 6.31
CA ALA A 24 -12.20 -7.37 5.84
C ALA A 24 -12.11 -7.52 4.33
N VAL A 25 -12.05 -8.74 3.84
CA VAL A 25 -12.19 -9.00 2.43
C VAL A 25 -13.65 -8.89 2.10
N MET A 26 -14.03 -7.87 1.36
CA MET A 26 -15.32 -7.90 0.69
C MET A 26 -15.27 -9.06 -0.31
N ASP A 27 -16.03 -10.11 -0.05
CA ASP A 27 -16.41 -11.03 -1.11
C ASP A 27 -17.36 -10.27 -2.03
N THR A 28 -16.83 -9.77 -3.14
CA THR A 28 -17.58 -9.01 -4.14
C THR A 28 -18.64 -9.86 -4.85
N THR A 29 -18.70 -11.15 -4.58
CA THR A 29 -19.65 -12.07 -5.20
C THR A 29 -21.06 -11.94 -4.64
N TYR A 30 -21.22 -11.42 -3.43
CA TYR A 30 -22.53 -11.20 -2.80
C TYR A 30 -22.53 -9.83 -2.11
N GLY A 31 -23.23 -8.89 -2.70
CA GLY A 31 -23.33 -7.52 -2.23
C GLY A 31 -23.62 -7.43 -0.72
N TYR A 32 -23.01 -6.41 -0.12
CA TYR A 32 -23.04 -6.07 1.30
C TYR A 32 -22.36 -7.04 2.27
N GLY A 33 -21.04 -6.83 2.45
CA GLY A 33 -20.44 -7.04 3.76
C GLY A 33 -20.24 -8.47 4.23
N SER A 34 -20.03 -9.42 3.33
CA SER A 34 -19.50 -10.71 3.74
C SER A 34 -17.98 -10.58 4.02
N PHE A 35 -17.66 -10.29 5.27
CA PHE A 35 -16.28 -10.35 5.74
C PHE A 35 -15.85 -11.80 5.85
N ASN A 36 -15.18 -12.32 4.85
CA ASN A 36 -14.70 -13.69 4.89
C ASN A 36 -13.43 -13.80 5.76
N THR A 37 -13.62 -14.02 7.04
CA THR A 37 -12.55 -14.24 8.02
C THR A 37 -11.86 -15.60 7.83
N ALA A 38 -12.43 -16.51 7.05
CA ALA A 38 -11.97 -17.90 6.94
C ALA A 38 -10.71 -18.08 6.07
N ASN A 39 -10.33 -17.12 5.24
CA ASN A 39 -9.21 -17.31 4.30
C ASN A 39 -7.83 -16.88 4.82
N PHE A 40 -7.73 -16.44 6.05
CA PHE A 40 -6.45 -15.97 6.61
C PHE A 40 -5.43 -17.06 6.85
N GLY A 41 -5.83 -18.31 7.01
CA GLY A 41 -4.96 -19.43 7.32
C GLY A 41 -4.54 -20.26 6.11
N TYR A 42 -5.12 -20.05 4.95
CA TYR A 42 -5.08 -21.11 3.95
C TYR A 42 -3.96 -21.04 2.92
N ASN A 43 -3.33 -19.91 2.71
CA ASN A 43 -2.25 -19.83 1.71
C ASN A 43 -0.84 -19.85 2.27
N GLY A 44 -0.63 -20.30 3.49
CA GLY A 44 0.66 -20.80 3.99
C GLY A 44 1.85 -19.84 4.00
N VAL A 45 1.72 -18.65 3.42
CA VAL A 45 2.80 -17.69 3.31
C VAL A 45 2.44 -16.49 4.18
N GLY A 46 2.75 -16.58 5.47
CA GLY A 46 2.60 -15.47 6.41
C GLY A 46 3.58 -14.35 6.07
N ILE A 47 3.22 -13.49 5.14
CA ILE A 47 3.95 -12.25 4.86
C ILE A 47 3.21 -11.07 5.46
N ASP A 48 3.95 -10.21 6.13
CA ASP A 48 3.44 -8.92 6.59
C ASP A 48 3.81 -7.79 5.63
N ARG A 49 3.31 -6.60 5.90
CA ARG A 49 3.61 -5.39 5.14
C ARG A 49 5.12 -5.10 5.09
N ASN A 50 5.83 -5.26 6.20
CA ASN A 50 7.25 -4.93 6.28
C ASN A 50 8.08 -5.91 5.46
N PHE A 51 7.70 -7.18 5.45
CA PHE A 51 8.29 -8.17 4.58
C PHE A 51 8.04 -7.85 3.10
N ALA A 52 6.79 -7.52 2.74
CA ALA A 52 6.43 -7.19 1.36
C ALA A 52 7.20 -5.97 0.82
N LEU A 53 7.45 -4.97 1.66
CA LEU A 53 8.21 -3.78 1.28
C LEU A 53 9.72 -4.02 1.07
N GLN A 54 10.25 -5.18 1.46
CA GLN A 54 11.63 -5.56 1.11
C GLN A 54 11.78 -5.90 -0.37
N VAL A 55 10.67 -6.21 -1.04
CA VAL A 55 10.65 -6.41 -2.49
C VAL A 55 10.55 -5.06 -3.20
N SER A 56 11.57 -4.70 -3.95
CA SER A 56 11.71 -3.36 -4.56
C SER A 56 10.54 -2.97 -5.48
N SER A 57 10.00 -3.90 -6.24
CA SER A 57 8.83 -3.67 -7.10
C SER A 57 7.56 -3.37 -6.30
N VAL A 58 7.32 -4.06 -5.18
CA VAL A 58 6.20 -3.77 -4.26
C VAL A 58 6.36 -2.36 -3.66
N ALA A 59 7.57 -2.07 -3.14
CA ALA A 59 7.86 -0.76 -2.57
C ALA A 59 7.67 0.36 -3.60
N ARG A 60 8.10 0.16 -4.85
CA ARG A 60 7.91 1.14 -5.94
C ARG A 60 6.45 1.35 -6.28
N CYS A 61 5.66 0.28 -6.46
CA CYS A 61 4.22 0.38 -6.71
C CYS A 61 3.50 1.13 -5.59
N ARG A 62 3.76 0.75 -4.33
CA ARG A 62 3.19 1.41 -3.15
C ARG A 62 3.54 2.91 -3.14
N ASN A 63 4.81 3.27 -3.37
CA ASN A 63 5.26 4.65 -3.34
C ASN A 63 4.64 5.49 -4.47
N LEU A 64 4.42 4.91 -5.64
CA LEU A 64 3.71 5.58 -6.73
C LEU A 64 2.26 5.85 -6.37
N ILE A 65 1.51 4.83 -5.94
CA ILE A 65 0.07 4.97 -5.62
C ILE A 65 -0.10 5.94 -4.44
N ALA A 66 0.52 5.65 -3.30
CA ALA A 66 0.33 6.43 -2.09
C ALA A 66 0.92 7.85 -2.23
N GLY A 67 2.06 8.01 -2.91
CA GLY A 67 2.70 9.31 -3.14
C GLY A 67 1.86 10.23 -4.01
N VAL A 68 1.31 9.71 -5.11
CA VAL A 68 0.45 10.52 -6.00
C VAL A 68 -0.84 10.90 -5.29
N ILE A 69 -1.59 9.94 -4.73
CA ILE A 69 -2.88 10.25 -4.07
C ILE A 69 -2.70 11.23 -2.91
N SER A 70 -1.65 11.06 -2.11
CA SER A 70 -1.41 11.94 -0.95
C SER A 70 -1.02 13.37 -1.33
N SER A 71 -0.51 13.59 -2.55
CA SER A 71 -0.16 14.90 -3.07
C SER A 71 -1.36 15.67 -3.65
N ILE A 72 -2.47 14.99 -3.94
CA ILE A 72 -3.68 15.61 -4.50
C ILE A 72 -4.49 16.25 -3.37
N ASP A 73 -4.99 17.45 -3.61
CA ASP A 73 -5.81 18.16 -2.64
C ASP A 73 -7.22 17.59 -2.57
N LEU A 74 -7.74 17.51 -1.34
CA LEU A 74 -9.13 17.19 -1.07
C LEU A 74 -9.94 18.47 -0.97
N SER A 75 -11.10 18.50 -1.59
CA SER A 75 -11.99 19.66 -1.59
C SER A 75 -13.44 19.23 -1.36
N LEU A 76 -14.22 20.13 -0.77
CA LEU A 76 -15.64 19.93 -0.52
C LEU A 76 -16.45 20.58 -1.66
N TYR A 77 -17.42 19.85 -2.18
CA TYR A 77 -18.30 20.30 -3.26
C TYR A 77 -19.76 20.13 -2.88
N LYS A 78 -20.60 21.05 -3.34
CA LYS A 78 -22.06 20.94 -3.21
C LYS A 78 -22.59 19.99 -4.28
N LYS A 79 -23.30 18.94 -3.89
CA LYS A 79 -23.80 17.91 -4.82
C LYS A 79 -24.73 18.45 -5.89
N SER A 80 -25.56 19.46 -5.56
CA SER A 80 -26.60 19.98 -6.48
C SER A 80 -26.04 20.87 -7.58
N THR A 81 -24.95 21.62 -7.32
CA THR A 81 -24.40 22.62 -8.23
C THR A 81 -23.01 22.29 -8.74
N GLY A 82 -22.30 21.34 -8.08
CA GLY A 82 -20.88 21.10 -8.36
C GLY A 82 -19.95 22.22 -7.89
N GLU A 83 -20.46 23.20 -7.15
CA GLU A 83 -19.72 24.34 -6.65
C GLU A 83 -18.71 23.90 -5.59
N LYS A 84 -17.47 24.38 -5.70
CA LYS A 84 -16.42 24.16 -4.69
C LYS A 84 -16.73 25.04 -3.48
N LEU A 85 -16.85 24.39 -2.33
CA LEU A 85 -17.06 25.07 -1.03
C LEU A 85 -15.74 25.26 -0.29
N GLY A 86 -15.74 26.11 0.74
CA GLY A 86 -14.62 26.22 1.66
C GLY A 86 -14.36 24.88 2.34
N SER A 87 -13.12 24.43 2.34
CA SER A 87 -12.74 23.15 2.96
C SER A 87 -12.80 23.25 4.50
N PRO A 88 -13.47 22.35 5.20
CA PRO A 88 -13.43 22.30 6.64
C PRO A 88 -12.03 21.93 7.14
N VAL A 89 -11.67 22.36 8.34
CA VAL A 89 -10.33 22.16 8.93
C VAL A 89 -9.92 20.68 8.93
N TRP A 90 -10.84 19.77 9.23
CA TRP A 90 -10.55 18.34 9.25
C TRP A 90 -10.21 17.75 7.86
N LEU A 91 -10.64 18.42 6.78
CA LEU A 91 -10.31 17.99 5.43
C LEU A 91 -8.91 18.47 5.01
N GLU A 92 -8.53 19.66 5.46
CA GLU A 92 -7.18 20.20 5.26
C GLU A 92 -6.15 19.53 6.16
N GLN A 93 -6.52 19.24 7.40
CA GLN A 93 -5.67 18.58 8.39
C GLN A 93 -6.49 17.58 9.23
N PRO A 94 -6.68 16.34 8.76
CA PRO A 94 -7.43 15.35 9.52
C PRO A 94 -6.87 15.04 10.89
N ASP A 95 -5.54 14.90 11.00
CA ASP A 95 -4.82 14.66 12.25
C ASP A 95 -4.03 15.92 12.64
N ILE A 96 -4.31 16.47 13.83
CA ILE A 96 -3.63 17.66 14.33
C ILE A 96 -2.12 17.48 14.51
N ARG A 97 -1.63 16.23 14.62
CA ARG A 97 -0.23 15.90 14.89
C ARG A 97 0.62 15.74 13.64
N GLN A 98 0.01 15.64 12.46
CA GLN A 98 0.73 15.37 11.23
C GLN A 98 0.08 16.02 10.01
N PRO A 99 0.85 16.27 8.92
CA PRO A 99 0.32 16.83 7.69
C PRO A 99 -0.73 15.90 7.06
N ARG A 100 -1.69 16.48 6.33
CA ARG A 100 -2.71 15.74 5.58
C ARG A 100 -2.10 14.66 4.67
N SER A 101 -1.05 15.01 3.94
CA SER A 101 -0.38 14.08 3.01
C SER A 101 0.11 12.80 3.70
N VAL A 102 0.61 12.90 4.93
CA VAL A 102 1.06 11.74 5.71
C VAL A 102 -0.12 10.87 6.11
N THR A 103 -1.22 11.48 6.57
CA THR A 103 -2.45 10.75 6.95
C THR A 103 -3.06 10.04 5.75
N ILE A 104 -3.16 10.72 4.60
CA ILE A 104 -3.68 10.12 3.36
C ILE A 104 -2.75 9.02 2.85
N ALA A 105 -1.42 9.23 2.84
CA ALA A 105 -0.47 8.20 2.44
C ALA A 105 -0.57 6.93 3.31
N ALA A 106 -0.73 7.09 4.63
CA ALA A 106 -0.92 5.97 5.54
C ALA A 106 -2.27 5.25 5.31
N THR A 107 -3.33 6.02 4.99
CA THR A 107 -4.63 5.47 4.64
C THR A 107 -4.56 4.64 3.35
N VAL A 108 -3.97 5.20 2.29
CA VAL A 108 -3.80 4.50 1.01
C VAL A 108 -2.91 3.27 1.18
N ASP A 109 -1.84 3.36 1.95
CA ASP A 109 -0.97 2.23 2.29
C ASP A 109 -1.77 1.08 2.93
N SER A 110 -2.63 1.40 3.90
CA SER A 110 -3.52 0.43 4.52
C SER A 110 -4.49 -0.19 3.52
N LEU A 111 -5.07 0.61 2.61
CA LEU A 111 -5.97 0.11 1.56
C LEU A 111 -5.25 -0.81 0.57
N ILE A 112 -4.00 -0.51 0.21
CA ILE A 112 -3.20 -1.35 -0.69
C ILE A 112 -2.92 -2.71 -0.06
N PHE A 113 -2.42 -2.73 1.17
CA PHE A 113 -1.97 -3.98 1.78
C PHE A 113 -3.09 -4.80 2.40
N TYR A 114 -4.07 -4.13 3.04
CA TYR A 114 -5.09 -4.77 3.87
C TYR A 114 -6.52 -4.60 3.36
N SER A 115 -6.74 -3.88 2.25
CA SER A 115 -8.07 -3.55 1.72
C SER A 115 -8.96 -2.71 2.64
N VAL A 116 -8.48 -2.36 3.82
CA VAL A 116 -9.20 -1.55 4.81
C VAL A 116 -8.25 -0.60 5.52
N ALA A 117 -8.72 0.60 5.83
CA ALA A 117 -8.01 1.57 6.65
C ALA A 117 -8.93 2.11 7.75
N TYR A 118 -8.34 2.56 8.84
CA TYR A 118 -9.07 3.01 10.01
C TYR A 118 -8.62 4.40 10.44
N TRP A 119 -9.61 5.28 10.68
CA TRP A 119 -9.40 6.55 11.38
C TRP A 119 -10.19 6.52 12.66
N ARG A 120 -9.60 6.95 13.77
CA ARG A 120 -10.27 7.15 15.05
C ARG A 120 -10.74 8.58 15.14
N VAL A 121 -11.99 8.79 15.50
CA VAL A 121 -12.57 10.11 15.75
C VAL A 121 -11.99 10.67 17.06
N THR A 122 -11.34 11.83 16.99
CA THR A 122 -10.71 12.49 18.15
C THR A 122 -11.54 13.65 18.70
N SER A 123 -12.32 14.31 17.84
CA SER A 123 -13.18 15.43 18.22
C SER A 123 -14.44 15.48 17.36
N LEU A 124 -15.46 16.17 17.88
CA LEU A 124 -16.76 16.37 17.20
C LEU A 124 -17.07 17.87 17.16
N TYR A 125 -17.82 18.27 16.14
CA TYR A 125 -18.46 19.59 16.13
C TYR A 125 -19.56 19.65 17.19
N ALA A 126 -19.66 20.79 17.87
CA ALA A 126 -20.63 20.97 18.96
C ALA A 126 -22.06 21.18 18.46
N ASP A 127 -22.24 21.66 17.24
CA ASP A 127 -23.52 22.00 16.62
C ASP A 127 -24.24 20.78 16.02
N ASP A 128 -23.54 19.87 15.38
CA ASP A 128 -24.14 18.74 14.68
C ASP A 128 -23.64 17.35 15.10
N GLY A 129 -22.64 17.31 15.97
CA GLY A 129 -22.06 16.07 16.50
C GLY A 129 -21.25 15.26 15.46
N ARG A 130 -20.98 15.81 14.28
CA ARG A 130 -20.13 15.17 13.28
C ARG A 130 -18.65 15.23 13.65
N PRO A 131 -17.84 14.31 13.15
CA PRO A 131 -16.42 14.32 13.38
C PRO A 131 -15.76 15.61 12.87
N SER A 132 -14.92 16.22 13.71
CA SER A 132 -14.13 17.42 13.40
C SER A 132 -12.63 17.17 13.44
N GLY A 133 -12.18 15.99 13.86
CA GLY A 133 -10.78 15.60 13.90
C GLY A 133 -10.63 14.09 13.94
N PHE A 134 -9.54 13.62 13.40
CA PHE A 134 -9.26 12.20 13.24
C PHE A 134 -7.83 11.86 13.61
N GLU A 135 -7.57 10.57 13.77
CA GLU A 135 -6.26 9.97 13.94
C GLU A 135 -6.22 8.66 13.14
N TRP A 136 -5.25 8.51 12.25
CA TRP A 136 -5.04 7.23 11.57
C TRP A 136 -4.60 6.16 12.55
N VAL A 137 -5.19 4.96 12.43
CA VAL A 137 -4.88 3.80 13.28
C VAL A 137 -4.33 2.68 12.41
N ALA A 138 -3.17 2.15 12.80
CA ALA A 138 -2.54 1.05 12.08
C ALA A 138 -3.39 -0.24 12.16
N ASN A 139 -3.49 -0.97 11.05
CA ASN A 139 -4.33 -2.16 10.93
C ASN A 139 -3.99 -3.25 11.97
N ASN A 140 -2.71 -3.40 12.33
CA ASN A 140 -2.27 -4.38 13.32
C ASN A 140 -2.72 -4.08 14.76
N ARG A 141 -3.24 -2.87 15.03
CA ARG A 141 -3.81 -2.48 16.33
C ARG A 141 -5.31 -2.71 16.41
N VAL A 142 -5.96 -2.93 15.28
CA VAL A 142 -7.43 -3.07 15.20
C VAL A 142 -7.79 -4.53 15.11
N THR A 143 -8.69 -4.96 16.00
CA THR A 143 -9.33 -6.27 15.96
C THR A 143 -10.83 -6.08 16.03
N TYR A 144 -11.60 -7.06 15.60
CA TYR A 144 -13.05 -6.98 15.62
C TYR A 144 -13.68 -8.34 15.97
N THR A 145 -14.92 -8.30 16.43
CA THR A 145 -15.75 -9.48 16.62
C THR A 145 -16.90 -9.44 15.63
N THR A 146 -17.30 -10.60 15.14
CA THR A 146 -18.43 -10.74 14.21
C THR A 146 -19.59 -11.42 14.90
N ASN A 147 -20.79 -11.31 14.29
CA ASN A 147 -21.94 -12.09 14.69
C ASN A 147 -21.67 -13.60 14.46
N GLN A 148 -22.56 -14.47 14.99
CA GLN A 148 -22.45 -15.93 14.90
C GLN A 148 -22.28 -16.46 13.46
N TYR A 149 -22.72 -15.69 12.47
CA TYR A 149 -22.68 -16.06 11.05
C TYR A 149 -21.50 -15.44 10.30
N GLY A 150 -20.67 -14.59 10.96
CA GLY A 150 -19.56 -13.90 10.34
C GLY A 150 -19.92 -12.82 9.31
N THR A 151 -21.21 -12.43 9.25
CA THR A 151 -21.72 -11.51 8.22
C THR A 151 -21.67 -10.04 8.64
N GLU A 152 -21.58 -9.76 9.93
CA GLU A 152 -21.63 -8.40 10.47
C GLU A 152 -20.61 -8.24 11.59
N ILE A 153 -19.89 -7.12 11.59
CA ILE A 153 -19.00 -6.76 12.69
C ILE A 153 -19.84 -6.20 13.83
N GLN A 154 -19.74 -6.82 14.99
CA GLN A 154 -20.43 -6.39 16.20
C GLN A 154 -19.65 -5.33 16.96
N ASP A 155 -18.38 -5.56 17.18
CA ASP A 155 -17.53 -4.67 17.97
C ASP A 155 -16.15 -4.55 17.35
N TYR A 156 -15.58 -3.36 17.45
CA TYR A 156 -14.17 -3.09 17.16
C TYR A 156 -13.38 -2.93 18.45
N PHE A 157 -12.12 -3.31 18.40
CA PHE A 157 -11.16 -3.16 19.50
C PHE A 157 -9.87 -2.52 18.95
N VAL A 158 -9.32 -1.58 19.70
CA VAL A 158 -8.00 -0.99 19.41
C VAL A 158 -7.11 -1.31 20.60
N ASP A 159 -6.00 -1.98 20.35
CA ASP A 159 -5.09 -2.49 21.39
C ASP A 159 -5.82 -3.31 22.47
N GLY A 160 -6.81 -4.10 22.07
CA GLY A 160 -7.62 -4.92 22.97
C GLY A 160 -8.71 -4.19 23.76
N ASN A 161 -8.84 -2.84 23.59
CA ASN A 161 -9.90 -2.06 24.21
C ASN A 161 -11.06 -1.88 23.27
N LYS A 162 -12.28 -2.18 23.74
CA LYS A 162 -13.50 -1.99 22.97
C LYS A 162 -13.69 -0.51 22.60
N VAL A 163 -14.00 -0.28 21.34
CA VAL A 163 -14.21 1.05 20.76
C VAL A 163 -15.71 1.35 20.69
N PRO A 164 -16.16 2.58 20.99
CA PRO A 164 -17.57 2.95 20.81
C PRO A 164 -17.95 2.89 19.33
N MET A 165 -19.21 2.55 19.05
CA MET A 165 -19.75 2.49 17.68
C MET A 165 -20.02 3.85 17.06
N GLY A 166 -20.00 4.93 17.84
CA GLY A 166 -20.19 6.31 17.39
C GLY A 166 -19.63 7.33 18.37
N GLY A 167 -19.44 8.56 17.92
CA GLY A 167 -18.90 9.65 18.72
C GLY A 167 -17.38 9.61 18.88
N ILE A 168 -16.88 10.30 19.90
CA ILE A 168 -15.43 10.37 20.18
C ILE A 168 -14.87 8.97 20.48
N GLY A 169 -13.77 8.63 19.84
CA GLY A 169 -13.12 7.33 19.99
C GLY A 169 -13.62 6.28 19.02
N SER A 170 -14.74 6.48 18.31
CA SER A 170 -15.23 5.54 17.28
C SER A 170 -14.28 5.44 16.09
N LEU A 171 -14.38 4.32 15.35
CA LEU A 171 -13.60 4.09 14.14
C LEU A 171 -14.40 4.41 12.88
N LEU A 172 -13.80 5.22 12.03
CA LEU A 172 -14.19 5.44 10.65
C LEU A 172 -13.43 4.44 9.79
N THR A 173 -14.16 3.56 9.10
CA THR A 173 -13.59 2.50 8.26
C THR A 173 -13.64 2.88 6.80
N PHE A 174 -12.51 2.83 6.12
CA PHE A 174 -12.40 2.94 4.67
C PHE A 174 -12.23 1.54 4.09
N GLN A 175 -13.02 1.20 3.09
CA GLN A 175 -12.97 -0.11 2.42
C GLN A 175 -12.53 0.09 0.98
N SER A 176 -11.52 -0.68 0.55
CA SER A 176 -11.06 -0.68 -0.83
C SER A 176 -11.99 -1.51 -1.71
N LEU A 177 -12.13 -1.09 -2.96
CA LEU A 177 -12.78 -1.89 -4.02
C LEU A 177 -11.91 -3.07 -4.47
N LEU A 178 -10.61 -3.03 -4.17
CA LEU A 178 -9.64 -4.05 -4.54
C LEU A 178 -9.26 -4.91 -3.33
N PRO A 179 -8.97 -6.21 -3.53
CA PRO A 179 -8.44 -7.05 -2.47
C PRO A 179 -7.06 -6.57 -2.04
N GLY A 180 -6.72 -6.79 -0.77
CA GLY A 180 -5.39 -6.44 -0.25
C GLY A 180 -4.28 -7.24 -0.93
N VAL A 181 -3.17 -6.60 -1.23
CA VAL A 181 -2.02 -7.21 -1.92
C VAL A 181 -1.41 -8.35 -1.12
N LEU A 182 -1.43 -8.28 0.21
CA LEU A 182 -0.95 -9.36 1.07
C LEU A 182 -1.77 -10.64 0.92
N GLN A 183 -3.03 -10.53 0.51
CA GLN A 183 -3.88 -11.68 0.24
C GLN A 183 -3.75 -12.16 -1.21
N SER A 184 -3.85 -11.25 -2.16
CA SER A 184 -3.91 -11.58 -3.59
C SER A 184 -2.57 -11.99 -4.19
N ALA A 185 -1.45 -11.48 -3.67
CA ALA A 185 -0.11 -11.64 -4.26
C ALA A 185 0.95 -12.20 -3.30
N SER A 186 0.57 -12.77 -2.15
CA SER A 186 1.50 -13.25 -1.13
C SER A 186 2.55 -14.21 -1.69
N THR A 187 2.14 -15.16 -2.50
CA THR A 187 3.03 -16.16 -3.13
C THR A 187 4.03 -15.51 -4.08
N THR A 188 3.56 -14.58 -4.91
CA THR A 188 4.41 -13.86 -5.89
C THR A 188 5.44 -12.97 -5.17
N ILE A 189 5.01 -12.27 -4.11
CA ILE A 189 5.90 -11.44 -3.28
C ILE A 189 6.97 -12.30 -2.60
N LYS A 190 6.56 -13.44 -2.04
CA LYS A 190 7.49 -14.39 -1.43
C LYS A 190 8.50 -14.93 -2.44
N ALA A 191 8.03 -15.33 -3.61
CA ALA A 191 8.91 -15.80 -4.68
C ALA A 191 9.91 -14.71 -5.12
N ALA A 192 9.47 -13.46 -5.26
CA ALA A 192 10.35 -12.36 -5.61
C ALA A 192 11.43 -12.11 -4.54
N TYR A 193 11.05 -12.15 -3.27
CA TYR A 193 12.00 -12.06 -2.16
C TYR A 193 13.02 -13.20 -2.17
N ASP A 194 12.57 -14.44 -2.35
CA ASP A 194 13.43 -15.62 -2.36
C ASP A 194 14.43 -15.59 -3.52
N VAL A 195 14.00 -15.12 -4.71
CA VAL A 195 14.89 -14.92 -5.87
C VAL A 195 15.93 -13.84 -5.60
N GLN A 196 15.54 -12.70 -5.04
CA GLN A 196 16.48 -11.63 -4.66
C GLN A 196 17.49 -12.13 -3.64
N ARG A 197 17.05 -12.90 -2.65
CA ARG A 197 17.89 -13.51 -1.64
C ARG A 197 18.87 -14.53 -2.24
N ALA A 198 18.37 -15.41 -3.13
CA ALA A 198 19.20 -16.41 -3.82
C ALA A 198 20.25 -15.74 -4.70
N ALA A 199 19.89 -14.70 -5.44
CA ALA A 199 20.81 -13.90 -6.24
C ALA A 199 21.87 -13.21 -5.37
N ALA A 200 21.49 -12.65 -4.22
CA ALA A 200 22.40 -12.02 -3.26
C ALA A 200 23.40 -13.04 -2.68
N ILE A 201 22.94 -14.23 -2.29
CA ILE A 201 23.80 -15.32 -1.79
C ILE A 201 24.77 -15.76 -2.90
N SER A 202 24.27 -15.95 -4.12
CA SER A 202 25.09 -16.33 -5.27
C SER A 202 26.15 -15.28 -5.59
N ALA A 203 25.81 -13.99 -5.49
CA ALA A 203 26.74 -12.89 -5.68
C ALA A 203 27.80 -12.78 -4.56
N ALA A 204 27.40 -13.08 -3.33
CA ALA A 204 28.31 -13.09 -2.17
C ALA A 204 29.30 -14.27 -2.20
N THR A 205 28.95 -15.37 -2.89
CA THR A 205 29.78 -16.57 -3.00
C THR A 205 30.31 -16.69 -4.44
N PRO A 206 31.47 -16.10 -4.76
CA PRO A 206 31.94 -15.96 -6.14
C PRO A 206 32.32 -17.27 -6.84
N MET A 207 32.45 -18.36 -6.12
CA MET A 207 32.64 -19.69 -6.69
C MET A 207 31.45 -20.60 -6.48
N PRO A 208 31.07 -21.41 -7.50
CA PRO A 208 30.00 -22.38 -7.36
C PRO A 208 30.31 -23.37 -6.22
N THR A 209 29.27 -23.85 -5.55
CA THR A 209 29.39 -24.97 -4.61
C THR A 209 29.83 -26.21 -5.38
N GLY A 210 30.70 -27.00 -4.82
CA GLY A 210 31.22 -28.17 -5.49
C GLY A 210 31.68 -29.22 -4.48
N ILE A 211 32.03 -30.37 -5.01
CA ILE A 211 32.55 -31.49 -4.26
C ILE A 211 34.07 -31.51 -4.43
N LEU A 212 34.81 -31.62 -3.31
CA LEU A 212 36.22 -31.99 -3.34
C LEU A 212 36.29 -33.51 -3.41
N LYS A 213 36.59 -34.01 -4.59
CA LYS A 213 36.77 -35.45 -4.83
C LYS A 213 38.24 -35.82 -4.55
N ASN A 214 38.41 -36.83 -3.70
CA ASN A 214 39.72 -37.44 -3.47
C ASN A 214 39.81 -38.68 -4.35
N ASN A 215 40.78 -38.67 -5.29
CA ASN A 215 41.10 -39.82 -6.15
C ASN A 215 42.27 -40.66 -5.59
N GLY A 216 42.79 -40.34 -4.40
CA GLY A 216 43.83 -41.07 -3.70
C GLY A 216 43.31 -41.96 -2.59
N ALA A 217 44.17 -42.32 -1.66
CA ALA A 217 43.79 -43.10 -0.46
C ALA A 217 42.88 -42.31 0.45
N ASP A 218 41.98 -43.01 1.17
CA ASP A 218 41.04 -42.37 2.12
C ASP A 218 41.80 -41.61 3.19
N LEU A 219 41.39 -40.36 3.43
CA LEU A 219 41.95 -39.47 4.43
C LEU A 219 41.29 -39.71 5.80
N PRO A 220 42.02 -39.61 6.93
CA PRO A 220 41.40 -39.57 8.25
C PRO A 220 40.44 -38.40 8.40
N GLU A 221 39.37 -38.57 9.19
CA GLU A 221 38.33 -37.57 9.33
C GLU A 221 38.85 -36.19 9.80
N SER A 222 39.85 -36.18 10.68
CA SER A 222 40.46 -34.92 11.15
C SER A 222 41.16 -34.13 10.02
N GLN A 223 41.75 -34.82 9.03
CA GLN A 223 42.38 -34.19 7.88
C GLN A 223 41.32 -33.70 6.89
N ILE A 224 40.20 -34.42 6.71
CA ILE A 224 39.06 -34.01 5.88
C ILE A 224 38.48 -32.72 6.40
N GLN A 225 38.23 -32.63 7.71
CA GLN A 225 37.67 -31.41 8.31
C GLN A 225 38.63 -30.21 8.18
N GLY A 226 39.92 -30.41 8.40
CA GLY A 226 40.94 -29.36 8.20
C GLY A 226 40.99 -28.86 6.75
N LEU A 227 40.97 -29.77 5.79
CA LEU A 227 40.97 -29.45 4.35
C LEU A 227 39.72 -28.70 3.93
N LEU A 228 38.53 -29.12 4.38
CA LEU A 228 37.28 -28.42 4.11
C LEU A 228 37.27 -27.02 4.74
N ALA A 229 37.76 -26.87 5.96
CA ALA A 229 37.86 -25.57 6.62
C ALA A 229 38.81 -24.62 5.89
N ALA A 230 39.98 -25.09 5.49
CA ALA A 230 40.97 -24.31 4.73
C ALA A 230 40.42 -23.92 3.36
N PHE A 231 39.77 -24.83 2.64
CA PHE A 231 39.15 -24.56 1.35
C PHE A 231 38.02 -23.56 1.45
N LYS A 232 37.15 -23.70 2.48
CA LYS A 232 36.06 -22.76 2.78
C LYS A 232 36.62 -21.36 3.08
N SER A 233 37.65 -21.26 3.90
CA SER A 233 38.28 -20.00 4.24
C SER A 233 38.93 -19.33 3.00
N ALA A 234 39.65 -20.09 2.18
CA ALA A 234 40.21 -19.60 0.94
C ALA A 234 39.15 -19.02 -0.01
N ARG A 235 38.00 -19.70 -0.11
CA ARG A 235 36.86 -19.24 -0.91
C ARG A 235 36.22 -17.96 -0.33
N GLN A 236 36.01 -17.89 0.95
CA GLN A 236 35.43 -16.73 1.62
C GLN A 236 36.32 -15.49 1.47
N ASN A 237 37.63 -15.68 1.58
CA ASN A 237 38.64 -14.60 1.47
C ASN A 237 39.07 -14.31 0.03
N ARG A 238 38.46 -14.98 -0.97
CA ARG A 238 38.81 -14.85 -2.39
C ARG A 238 40.31 -15.10 -2.65
N SER A 239 40.94 -15.94 -1.84
CA SER A 239 42.36 -16.30 -1.98
C SER A 239 42.52 -17.54 -2.87
N THR A 240 43.72 -17.73 -3.43
CA THR A 240 44.05 -18.90 -4.23
C THR A 240 44.07 -20.15 -3.37
N ALA A 241 43.27 -21.14 -3.70
CA ALA A 241 43.32 -22.46 -3.05
C ALA A 241 44.26 -23.37 -3.83
N TYR A 242 45.18 -24.05 -3.11
CA TYR A 242 46.05 -25.07 -3.69
C TYR A 242 45.43 -26.46 -3.47
N LEU A 243 45.28 -27.22 -4.55
CA LEU A 243 44.82 -28.60 -4.51
C LEU A 243 46.02 -29.50 -4.93
N THR A 244 46.15 -30.61 -4.21
CA THR A 244 47.14 -31.66 -4.57
C THR A 244 46.68 -32.43 -5.79
N SER A 245 47.56 -33.17 -6.45
CA SER A 245 47.23 -33.97 -7.64
C SER A 245 46.17 -35.04 -7.41
N THR A 246 45.91 -35.39 -6.16
CA THR A 246 44.90 -36.39 -5.74
C THR A 246 43.55 -35.76 -5.46
N LEU A 247 43.43 -34.42 -5.38
CA LEU A 247 42.23 -33.72 -5.05
C LEU A 247 41.72 -32.97 -6.28
N GLU A 248 40.50 -33.25 -6.65
CA GLU A 248 39.79 -32.62 -7.76
C GLU A 248 38.60 -31.85 -7.26
N TYR A 249 38.43 -30.58 -7.69
CA TYR A 249 37.23 -29.80 -7.42
C TYR A 249 36.23 -29.96 -8.57
N VAL A 250 35.10 -30.57 -8.27
CA VAL A 250 34.01 -30.73 -9.24
C VAL A 250 32.89 -29.74 -8.86
N PRO A 251 32.66 -28.68 -9.65
CA PRO A 251 31.56 -27.78 -9.40
C PRO A 251 30.22 -28.51 -9.59
N THR A 252 29.32 -28.41 -8.60
CA THR A 252 27.98 -29.05 -8.63
C THR A 252 26.87 -28.04 -8.81
N SER A 253 27.17 -26.73 -8.79
CA SER A 253 26.15 -25.70 -8.94
C SER A 253 26.13 -25.12 -10.34
N PHE A 254 24.96 -24.72 -10.76
CA PHE A 254 24.75 -23.97 -12.00
C PHE A 254 25.38 -22.57 -11.88
N SER A 255 25.80 -22.00 -13.00
CA SER A 255 26.25 -20.61 -13.01
C SER A 255 25.05 -19.67 -12.72
N PRO A 256 25.27 -18.46 -12.16
CA PRO A 256 24.20 -17.48 -11.99
C PRO A 256 23.46 -17.15 -13.28
N LYS A 257 24.13 -17.28 -14.44
CA LYS A 257 23.51 -17.09 -15.76
C LYS A 257 22.58 -18.23 -16.11
N ASP A 258 22.94 -19.48 -15.77
CA ASP A 258 22.10 -20.66 -16.02
C ASP A 258 20.84 -20.67 -15.14
N MET A 259 20.88 -19.99 -14.01
CA MET A 259 19.73 -19.81 -13.10
C MET A 259 18.76 -18.70 -13.56
N ALA A 260 19.09 -17.95 -14.62
CA ALA A 260 18.24 -16.90 -15.21
C ALA A 260 17.63 -15.93 -14.19
N TYR A 261 18.36 -15.59 -13.11
CA TYR A 261 17.85 -14.72 -12.03
C TYR A 261 17.31 -13.38 -12.53
N ALA A 262 17.96 -12.78 -13.53
CA ALA A 262 17.53 -11.51 -14.09
C ALA A 262 16.18 -11.61 -14.80
N GLU A 263 15.98 -12.65 -15.64
CA GLU A 263 14.74 -12.88 -16.37
C GLU A 263 13.61 -13.21 -15.41
N PHE A 264 13.88 -14.04 -14.39
CA PHE A 264 12.88 -14.42 -13.41
C PHE A 264 12.52 -13.24 -12.49
N SER A 265 13.48 -12.39 -12.10
CA SER A 265 13.22 -11.16 -11.36
C SER A 265 12.35 -10.18 -12.15
N GLN A 266 12.59 -10.06 -13.46
CA GLN A 266 11.81 -9.21 -14.34
C GLN A 266 10.38 -9.75 -14.50
N TYR A 267 10.21 -11.04 -14.68
CA TYR A 267 8.90 -11.71 -14.72
C TYR A 267 8.13 -11.44 -13.42
N LEU A 268 8.73 -11.68 -12.26
CA LEU A 268 8.09 -11.46 -10.96
C LEU A 268 7.76 -9.98 -10.70
N ALA A 269 8.61 -9.04 -11.16
CA ALA A 269 8.31 -7.62 -11.09
C ALA A 269 7.07 -7.28 -11.94
N THR A 270 6.92 -7.89 -13.12
CA THR A 270 5.75 -7.72 -13.97
C THR A 270 4.50 -8.34 -13.34
N GLU A 271 4.60 -9.52 -12.70
CA GLU A 271 3.48 -10.11 -11.97
C GLU A 271 3.05 -9.26 -10.78
N ILE A 272 3.99 -8.68 -10.03
CA ILE A 272 3.69 -7.73 -8.95
C ILE A 272 3.00 -6.48 -9.50
N SER A 273 3.45 -5.95 -10.65
CA SER A 273 2.82 -4.80 -11.29
C SER A 273 1.35 -5.09 -11.65
N ARG A 274 1.06 -6.28 -12.18
CA ARG A 274 -0.30 -6.75 -12.46
C ARG A 274 -1.14 -6.88 -11.20
N ALA A 275 -0.59 -7.50 -10.16
CA ALA A 275 -1.29 -7.69 -8.88
C ALA A 275 -1.61 -6.38 -8.18
N MET A 276 -0.76 -5.36 -8.33
CA MET A 276 -0.95 -4.02 -7.76
C MET A 276 -1.64 -3.04 -8.73
N ASN A 277 -2.02 -3.52 -9.91
CA ASN A 277 -2.66 -2.72 -10.95
C ASN A 277 -1.87 -1.45 -11.32
N VAL A 278 -0.53 -1.56 -11.39
CA VAL A 278 0.37 -0.47 -11.78
C VAL A 278 1.00 -0.82 -13.11
N PRO A 279 0.97 0.04 -14.12
CA PRO A 279 1.62 -0.22 -15.41
C PRO A 279 3.11 -0.57 -15.25
N ALA A 280 3.57 -1.64 -15.91
CA ALA A 280 4.91 -2.19 -15.74
C ALA A 280 6.03 -1.19 -16.08
N TYR A 281 5.79 -0.29 -17.03
CA TYR A 281 6.75 0.75 -17.41
C TYR A 281 7.03 1.76 -16.26
N LEU A 282 6.05 2.04 -15.39
CA LEU A 282 6.22 2.93 -14.24
C LEU A 282 7.14 2.36 -13.16
N ILE A 283 7.28 1.05 -13.11
CA ILE A 283 8.18 0.36 -12.17
C ILE A 283 9.47 -0.11 -12.83
N SER A 284 9.71 0.29 -14.09
CA SER A 284 10.88 -0.13 -14.88
C SER A 284 10.96 -1.66 -15.08
N ALA A 285 9.83 -2.34 -15.06
CA ALA A 285 9.76 -3.79 -15.34
C ALA A 285 9.72 -4.08 -16.85
N ASP A 286 9.37 -3.09 -17.67
CA ASP A 286 9.43 -3.18 -19.13
C ASP A 286 10.65 -2.39 -19.64
N MET A 287 11.69 -3.11 -20.05
CA MET A 287 12.94 -2.51 -20.54
C MET A 287 12.88 -2.09 -22.02
N ASN A 288 11.82 -2.47 -22.75
CA ASN A 288 11.71 -2.25 -24.20
C ASN A 288 10.76 -1.10 -24.57
N ASN A 289 10.16 -0.44 -23.60
CA ASN A 289 9.15 0.60 -23.85
C ASN A 289 9.81 1.97 -24.03
N SER A 290 9.97 2.41 -25.28
CA SER A 290 10.35 3.79 -25.61
C SER A 290 9.11 4.68 -25.55
N LEU A 291 8.92 5.42 -24.45
CA LEU A 291 7.84 6.37 -24.30
C LEU A 291 8.10 7.64 -25.14
N THR A 292 7.22 7.91 -26.08
CA THR A 292 7.16 9.21 -26.79
C THR A 292 6.40 10.22 -25.91
N TYR A 293 6.65 11.51 -26.07
CA TYR A 293 6.07 12.59 -25.22
C TYR A 293 4.53 12.57 -25.17
N GLN A 294 3.87 12.28 -26.29
CA GLN A 294 2.40 12.13 -26.34
C GLN A 294 1.89 10.95 -25.53
N ASN A 295 2.65 9.86 -25.47
CA ASN A 295 2.28 8.66 -24.70
C ASN A 295 2.42 8.88 -23.19
N ILE A 296 3.19 9.88 -22.74
CA ILE A 296 3.37 10.16 -21.32
C ILE A 296 2.10 10.73 -20.69
N LEU A 297 1.42 11.64 -21.36
CA LEU A 297 0.18 12.24 -20.84
C LEU A 297 -0.96 11.21 -20.80
N ASP A 298 -1.09 10.43 -21.87
CA ASP A 298 -2.08 9.35 -21.93
C ASP A 298 -1.78 8.28 -20.90
N GLY A 299 -0.51 7.93 -20.68
CA GLY A 299 -0.09 7.03 -19.63
C GLY A 299 -0.40 7.53 -18.20
N ARG A 300 -0.33 8.86 -17.96
CA ARG A 300 -0.78 9.45 -16.70
C ARG A 300 -2.29 9.30 -16.50
N LYS A 301 -3.08 9.56 -17.53
CA LYS A 301 -4.55 9.39 -17.50
C LYS A 301 -4.92 7.93 -17.25
N GLU A 302 -4.25 7.01 -17.93
CA GLU A 302 -4.42 5.58 -17.74
C GLU A 302 -4.11 5.16 -16.30
N PHE A 303 -2.99 5.64 -15.75
CA PHE A 303 -2.61 5.37 -14.36
C PHE A 303 -3.64 5.88 -13.36
N VAL A 304 -4.18 7.10 -13.57
CA VAL A 304 -5.27 7.62 -12.72
C VAL A 304 -6.50 6.75 -12.84
N ALA A 305 -6.97 6.49 -14.06
CA ALA A 305 -8.25 5.82 -14.31
C ALA A 305 -8.28 4.37 -13.81
N TYR A 306 -7.17 3.64 -13.97
CA TYR A 306 -7.16 2.20 -13.67
C TYR A 306 -6.43 1.85 -12.36
N SER A 307 -5.42 2.62 -11.95
CA SER A 307 -4.62 2.29 -10.78
C SER A 307 -5.03 3.08 -9.53
N LEU A 308 -5.29 4.39 -9.67
CA LEU A 308 -5.55 5.28 -8.53
C LEU A 308 -7.03 5.38 -8.19
N GLN A 309 -7.91 5.38 -9.19
CA GLN A 309 -9.35 5.61 -9.02
C GLN A 309 -10.02 4.71 -7.98
N PRO A 310 -9.72 3.40 -7.87
CA PRO A 310 -10.34 2.56 -6.85
C PRO A 310 -10.03 3.04 -5.41
N TYR A 311 -8.82 3.51 -5.15
CA TYR A 311 -8.43 4.03 -3.84
C TYR A 311 -8.99 5.44 -3.59
N ILE A 312 -9.01 6.27 -4.63
CA ILE A 312 -9.61 7.60 -4.62
C ILE A 312 -11.08 7.48 -4.26
N SER A 313 -11.84 6.66 -4.99
CA SER A 313 -13.27 6.44 -4.75
C SER A 313 -13.54 5.90 -3.35
N ALA A 314 -12.74 4.97 -2.85
CA ALA A 314 -12.90 4.42 -1.50
C ALA A 314 -12.80 5.52 -0.41
N ILE A 315 -11.93 6.50 -0.60
CA ILE A 315 -11.76 7.62 0.34
C ILE A 315 -12.86 8.67 0.14
N GLU A 316 -13.13 9.07 -1.10
CA GLU A 316 -14.16 10.07 -1.44
C GLU A 316 -15.54 9.65 -0.96
N ASP A 317 -15.95 8.44 -1.29
CA ASP A 317 -17.27 7.90 -0.94
C ASP A 317 -17.43 7.81 0.57
N ARG A 318 -16.40 7.32 1.27
CA ARG A 318 -16.46 7.20 2.73
C ARG A 318 -16.53 8.55 3.42
N LEU A 319 -15.72 9.53 3.00
CA LEU A 319 -15.76 10.88 3.55
C LEU A 319 -17.02 11.65 3.15
N SER A 320 -17.68 11.27 2.07
CA SER A 320 -18.94 11.89 1.60
C SER A 320 -20.21 11.32 2.25
N MET A 321 -20.09 10.33 3.14
CA MET A 321 -21.22 9.79 3.89
C MET A 321 -21.75 10.77 4.93
N ASN A 322 -23.06 10.63 5.26
CA ASN A 322 -23.77 11.56 6.15
C ASN A 322 -23.23 11.64 7.59
N ASP A 323 -22.55 10.61 8.03
CA ASP A 323 -21.94 10.56 9.37
C ASP A 323 -20.67 11.39 9.47
N VAL A 324 -20.05 11.76 8.32
CA VAL A 324 -18.84 12.60 8.24
C VAL A 324 -19.17 13.95 7.62
N THR A 325 -19.79 13.94 6.44
CA THR A 325 -20.11 15.15 5.67
C THR A 325 -21.63 15.31 5.55
N ASN A 326 -22.12 16.56 5.54
CA ASN A 326 -23.53 16.81 5.28
C ASN A 326 -23.95 16.20 3.93
N GLY A 327 -25.06 15.47 3.89
CA GLY A 327 -25.54 14.78 2.69
C GLY A 327 -25.78 15.63 1.45
N ALA A 328 -25.84 16.96 1.60
CA ALA A 328 -25.88 17.92 0.49
C ALA A 328 -24.52 18.12 -0.17
N ASN A 329 -23.45 17.72 0.48
CA ASN A 329 -22.06 17.95 0.06
C ASN A 329 -21.37 16.62 -0.24
N GLN A 330 -20.25 16.69 -0.98
CA GLN A 330 -19.39 15.57 -1.28
C GLN A 330 -17.92 16.00 -1.22
N VAL A 331 -17.07 15.08 -0.82
CA VAL A 331 -15.61 15.25 -0.83
C VAL A 331 -15.06 14.67 -2.13
N ARG A 332 -14.15 15.39 -2.78
CA ARG A 332 -13.44 14.92 -3.97
C ARG A 332 -11.98 15.31 -3.94
N PHE A 333 -11.14 14.47 -4.51
CA PHE A 333 -9.77 14.81 -4.86
C PHE A 333 -9.73 15.71 -6.11
N ALA A 334 -8.93 16.75 -6.08
CA ALA A 334 -8.73 17.65 -7.21
C ALA A 334 -7.73 17.07 -8.22
N VAL A 335 -8.05 15.91 -8.80
CA VAL A 335 -7.16 15.14 -9.69
C VAL A 335 -6.81 15.95 -10.94
N ASP A 336 -7.80 16.60 -11.54
CA ASP A 336 -7.64 17.38 -12.78
C ASP A 336 -6.75 18.61 -12.57
N ASP A 337 -6.87 19.25 -11.41
CA ASP A 337 -6.13 20.47 -11.07
C ASP A 337 -4.66 20.20 -10.71
N THR A 338 -4.33 19.01 -10.27
CA THR A 338 -3.01 18.70 -9.72
C THR A 338 -2.21 17.75 -10.60
N PHE A 339 -2.70 16.52 -10.78
CA PHE A 339 -1.92 15.44 -11.41
C PHE A 339 -2.10 15.38 -12.94
N LEU A 340 -3.32 15.66 -13.43
CA LEU A 340 -3.63 15.71 -14.85
C LEU A 340 -3.44 17.11 -15.44
N ARG A 341 -2.91 18.05 -14.66
CA ARG A 341 -2.70 19.43 -15.10
C ARG A 341 -1.89 19.46 -16.39
N VAL A 342 -2.51 19.94 -17.45
CA VAL A 342 -1.94 20.07 -18.78
C VAL A 342 -0.84 21.13 -18.76
N ASP A 343 0.06 21.11 -19.74
CA ASP A 343 1.09 22.13 -19.88
C ASP A 343 0.46 23.54 -19.90
N ALA A 344 1.20 24.52 -19.38
CA ALA A 344 0.70 25.90 -19.20
C ALA A 344 0.12 26.49 -20.50
N LYS A 345 0.71 26.18 -21.64
CA LYS A 345 0.25 26.62 -22.94
C LYS A 345 -1.13 26.04 -23.30
N ASP A 346 -1.25 24.71 -23.23
CA ASP A 346 -2.49 24.02 -23.58
C ASP A 346 -3.63 24.41 -22.63
N ARG A 347 -3.30 24.71 -21.37
CA ARG A 347 -4.27 25.17 -20.38
C ARG A 347 -4.77 26.57 -20.69
N LEU A 348 -3.87 27.50 -21.05
CA LEU A 348 -4.26 28.83 -21.44
C LEU A 348 -5.12 28.82 -22.74
N ASP A 349 -4.80 27.94 -23.69
CA ASP A 349 -5.61 27.75 -24.92
C ASP A 349 -7.02 27.22 -24.60
N ILE A 350 -7.15 26.34 -23.55
CA ILE A 350 -8.45 25.86 -23.07
C ILE A 350 -9.23 27.00 -22.40
N ILE A 351 -8.59 27.74 -21.51
CA ILE A 351 -9.21 28.90 -20.81
C ILE A 351 -9.65 29.96 -21.81
N GLU A 352 -8.83 30.27 -22.82
CA GLU A 352 -9.20 31.20 -23.89
C GLU A 352 -10.45 30.73 -24.63
N LYS A 353 -10.54 29.44 -24.97
CA LYS A 353 -11.74 28.87 -25.60
C LYS A 353 -12.96 28.93 -24.69
N MET A 354 -12.81 28.67 -23.40
CA MET A 354 -13.91 28.76 -22.43
C MET A 354 -14.42 30.19 -22.27
N LEU A 355 -13.52 31.19 -22.26
CA LEU A 355 -13.87 32.61 -22.26
C LEU A 355 -14.58 33.01 -23.53
N ASN A 356 -14.09 32.59 -24.72
CA ASN A 356 -14.68 32.89 -26.01
C ASN A 356 -16.06 32.23 -26.23
N LEU A 357 -16.36 31.15 -25.48
CA LEU A 357 -17.66 30.48 -25.51
C LEU A 357 -18.59 30.94 -24.39
N ASP A 358 -18.22 31.98 -23.63
CA ASP A 358 -18.95 32.49 -22.46
C ASP A 358 -19.29 31.41 -21.39
N LEU A 359 -18.47 30.36 -21.31
CA LEU A 359 -18.61 29.30 -20.31
C LEU A 359 -18.09 29.70 -18.93
N ILE A 360 -17.13 30.63 -18.92
CA ILE A 360 -16.51 31.18 -17.67
C ILE A 360 -16.32 32.69 -17.85
N ASP A 361 -16.32 33.42 -16.74
CA ASP A 361 -15.95 34.81 -16.71
C ASP A 361 -14.44 35.02 -16.46
N VAL A 362 -13.95 36.25 -16.64
CA VAL A 362 -12.53 36.59 -16.44
C VAL A 362 -12.07 36.33 -15.01
N ASN A 363 -12.93 36.50 -14.00
CA ASN A 363 -12.56 36.26 -12.61
C ASN A 363 -12.48 34.75 -12.30
N GLN A 364 -13.36 33.94 -12.88
CA GLN A 364 -13.29 32.49 -12.82
C GLN A 364 -12.02 31.98 -13.52
N ALA A 365 -11.68 32.50 -14.69
CA ALA A 365 -10.44 32.16 -15.39
C ALA A 365 -9.19 32.52 -14.56
N ARG A 366 -9.19 33.66 -13.88
CA ARG A 366 -8.11 34.08 -12.98
C ARG A 366 -8.02 33.15 -11.73
N GLN A 367 -9.16 32.74 -11.17
CA GLN A 367 -9.19 31.77 -10.08
C GLN A 367 -8.62 30.41 -10.49
N MET A 368 -8.92 29.93 -11.70
CA MET A 368 -8.34 28.69 -12.23
C MET A 368 -6.81 28.73 -12.33
N GLU A 369 -6.24 29.94 -12.54
CA GLU A 369 -4.79 30.17 -12.56
C GLU A 369 -4.25 30.67 -11.21
N GLN A 370 -5.06 30.61 -10.14
CA GLN A 370 -4.69 31.08 -8.78
C GLN A 370 -4.30 32.56 -8.72
N LEU A 371 -4.85 33.37 -9.61
CA LEU A 371 -4.67 34.80 -9.64
C LEU A 371 -5.81 35.51 -8.89
N THR A 372 -5.51 36.66 -8.28
CA THR A 372 -6.53 37.47 -7.59
C THR A 372 -7.59 37.98 -8.56
N PRO A 373 -8.89 37.97 -8.19
CA PRO A 373 -9.96 38.52 -9.04
C PRO A 373 -9.73 40.00 -9.43
N LEU A 374 -10.17 40.39 -10.60
CA LEU A 374 -10.17 41.79 -11.03
C LEU A 374 -11.28 42.51 -10.25
N GLY A 375 -10.95 43.44 -9.39
CA GLY A 375 -11.91 44.21 -8.61
C GLY A 375 -11.60 44.26 -7.11
N ASP A 376 -10.78 43.36 -6.57
CA ASP A 376 -10.30 43.42 -5.18
C ASP A 376 -9.01 44.29 -5.09
N THR A 377 -9.14 45.57 -5.45
CA THR A 377 -8.07 46.56 -5.25
C THR A 377 -7.99 47.05 -3.78
N SER A 378 -8.53 46.32 -2.82
CA SER A 378 -8.50 46.71 -1.39
C SER A 378 -7.32 46.14 -0.59
N ALA A 379 -6.33 45.49 -1.24
CA ALA A 379 -5.16 44.94 -0.55
C ALA A 379 -3.81 45.52 -1.03
N THR A 380 -3.74 46.84 -1.27
CA THR A 380 -2.45 47.50 -1.44
C THR A 380 -2.45 48.75 -0.57
N ASN A 381 -2.28 48.56 0.73
CA ASN A 381 -1.69 49.56 1.66
C ASN A 381 -1.65 48.97 3.06
N VAL A 382 -0.63 48.20 3.40
CA VAL A 382 0.08 48.26 4.70
C VAL A 382 1.52 47.83 4.43
#